data_86cd0222ca3bfe43a4f77262930fb15a
#
_entry.id   86cd0222ca3bfe43a4f77262930fb15a
#
_cell.length_a   1.000
_cell.length_b   1.000
_cell.length_c   1.000
_cell.angle_alpha   90.00
_cell.angle_beta   90.00
_cell.angle_gamma   90.00
#
_symmetry.space_group_name_H-M   'P 1'
#
loop_
_entity.id
_entity.type
_entity.pdbx_description
1 polymer ?
#
loop_
_entity_poly.entity_id
_entity_poly.type
_entity_poly.pdbx_seq_one_letter_code
_entity_poly.pdbx_strand_id
1 'polypeptide(L)'
;MDVVKQKPSDNKSIKRMVISVIVLLALLSIYLVKQSVSQVTLNKKDLVIAQVTQGDLKVTVDGYGKLVSHKQELITALTRATVKEILLKPGAVVEQGSIIVKLENPELDYQLSSAQQQLVSLQANSRQLALNQQREIIAEKSKIAEYSAMLEAASLKREAEEKLFKQGIVSGLTFRESQLNEKQLKTKISLANQSLIHLQKVHQEALLIQQESINQQLNTVKNARDRLNALNVTAKFDGILQRLPINLGQSINPGQEIALIGSTSDLIAEIQVPQSQASTIRIGQAVEVDTRQAIILGKVSRIDPIVKDNAVLIDVIFTESLKSDMRPEQNVNAEIVTDVLKNVAYIERPANIQAKHQQPMYRLEQGHNKATRVEIIFGQKTSRYVAIEQGASPGDSFILTDLTNYQTQEIALN
;
A
#
# COMPACT_ATOMS: atom_id res chain seq x y z
N MET A 1 88.79 79.54 59.27
CA MET A 1 87.85 78.39 59.59
C MET A 1 87.46 77.71 58.31
N ASP A 2 88.16 76.67 58.04
CA ASP A 2 88.00 75.90 56.78
C ASP A 2 86.90 74.84 56.89
N VAL A 3 86.02 74.86 55.93
CA VAL A 3 85.04 73.78 55.80
C VAL A 3 85.40 72.92 54.56
N VAL A 4 85.78 71.67 54.81
CA VAL A 4 86.20 70.69 53.82
C VAL A 4 84.94 70.10 53.10
N LYS A 5 84.88 70.24 51.78
CA LYS A 5 83.87 69.60 50.90
C LYS A 5 84.25 68.12 50.59
N GLN A 6 83.46 67.16 51.00
CA GLN A 6 83.57 65.75 50.58
C GLN A 6 83.02 65.57 49.22
N LYS A 7 83.69 64.78 48.32
CA LYS A 7 83.35 64.36 46.97
C LYS A 7 82.48 63.12 47.00
N PRO A 8 81.40 63.03 46.25
CA PRO A 8 80.60 61.78 46.23
C PRO A 8 81.31 60.68 45.39
N SER A 9 81.35 59.46 45.92
CA SER A 9 81.87 58.26 45.28
C SER A 9 80.91 57.74 44.18
N ASP A 10 81.48 57.45 43.03
CA ASP A 10 80.80 57.01 41.79
C ASP A 10 80.40 55.52 41.85
N ASN A 11 79.13 55.22 42.14
CA ASN A 11 78.59 53.89 42.36
C ASN A 11 78.11 53.19 41.04
N LYS A 12 78.80 53.42 39.89
CA LYS A 12 78.44 52.84 38.56
C LYS A 12 78.63 51.32 38.45
N SER A 13 79.55 50.74 39.22
CA SER A 13 79.82 49.29 39.21
C SER A 13 78.72 48.45 39.88
N ILE A 14 78.18 49.00 41.02
CA ILE A 14 77.09 48.28 41.74
C ILE A 14 75.79 48.29 40.95
N LYS A 15 75.47 49.39 40.24
CA LYS A 15 74.25 49.47 39.38
C LYS A 15 74.34 48.48 38.22
N ARG A 16 75.49 48.31 37.59
CA ARG A 16 75.67 47.30 36.50
C ARG A 16 75.59 45.89 37.04
N MET A 17 76.07 45.57 38.21
CA MET A 17 75.97 44.28 38.86
C MET A 17 74.50 43.96 39.22
N VAL A 18 73.72 44.90 39.73
CA VAL A 18 72.32 44.73 40.06
C VAL A 18 71.48 44.52 38.78
N ILE A 19 71.75 45.24 37.67
CA ILE A 19 71.06 45.08 36.40
C ILE A 19 71.34 43.67 35.81
N SER A 20 72.60 43.16 35.86
CA SER A 20 72.93 41.83 35.36
C SER A 20 72.25 40.73 36.15
N VAL A 21 72.10 40.88 37.48
CA VAL A 21 71.40 39.92 38.34
C VAL A 21 69.87 39.93 38.03
N ILE A 22 69.29 41.13 37.80
CA ILE A 22 67.85 41.21 37.41
C ILE A 22 67.60 40.58 36.04
N VAL A 23 68.51 40.80 35.08
CA VAL A 23 68.39 40.15 33.72
C VAL A 23 68.59 38.65 33.86
N LEU A 24 69.49 38.18 34.71
CA LEU A 24 69.69 36.73 34.92
C LEU A 24 68.44 36.07 35.59
N LEU A 25 67.85 36.76 36.56
CA LEU A 25 66.63 36.32 37.24
C LEU A 25 65.44 36.37 36.28
N ALA A 26 65.35 37.35 35.39
CA ALA A 26 64.32 37.43 34.35
C ALA A 26 64.48 36.30 33.34
N LEU A 27 65.73 36.02 32.90
CA LEU A 27 65.97 34.86 31.99
C LEU A 27 65.72 33.52 32.69
N LEU A 28 66.03 33.41 33.98
CA LEU A 28 65.76 32.22 34.78
C LEU A 28 64.25 32.04 34.98
N SER A 29 63.49 33.13 35.23
CA SER A 29 62.01 33.07 35.35
C SER A 29 61.35 32.68 34.02
N ILE A 30 61.81 33.21 32.87
CA ILE A 30 61.35 32.87 31.53
C ILE A 30 61.67 31.41 31.25
N TYR A 31 62.85 30.89 31.64
CA TYR A 31 63.21 29.49 31.49
C TYR A 31 62.37 28.59 32.38
N LEU A 32 62.05 28.92 33.61
CA LEU A 32 61.20 28.18 34.54
C LEU A 32 59.73 28.23 34.09
N VAL A 33 59.23 29.35 33.54
CA VAL A 33 57.87 29.43 32.94
C VAL A 33 57.74 28.56 31.69
N LYS A 34 58.82 28.49 30.86
CA LYS A 34 58.83 27.58 29.71
C LYS A 34 58.87 26.11 30.10
N GLN A 35 59.41 25.75 31.27
CA GLN A 35 59.51 24.36 31.78
C GLN A 35 58.25 23.92 32.53
N SER A 36 57.34 24.86 32.91
CA SER A 36 56.06 24.59 33.60
C SER A 36 54.89 24.33 32.64
N VAL A 37 55.08 23.82 31.40
CA VAL A 37 54.02 23.23 30.64
C VAL A 37 53.68 21.92 31.34
N SER A 38 52.66 21.94 32.19
CA SER A 38 52.07 20.76 32.81
C SER A 38 51.75 19.73 31.73
N GLN A 39 52.57 18.70 31.57
CA GLN A 39 52.23 17.55 30.74
C GLN A 39 51.04 16.86 31.40
N VAL A 40 49.87 16.96 30.79
CA VAL A 40 48.70 16.19 31.18
C VAL A 40 49.01 14.72 30.84
N THR A 41 49.07 13.89 31.86
CA THR A 41 49.24 12.44 31.67
C THR A 41 47.89 11.75 31.80
N LEU A 42 47.48 11.02 30.79
CA LEU A 42 46.25 10.24 30.79
C LEU A 42 46.57 8.75 30.74
N ASN A 43 45.75 7.95 31.40
CA ASN A 43 45.88 6.49 31.35
C ASN A 43 45.28 5.96 30.05
N LYS A 44 46.08 5.23 29.26
CA LYS A 44 45.68 4.67 27.98
C LYS A 44 44.50 3.71 28.09
N LYS A 45 44.29 3.09 29.24
CA LYS A 45 43.17 2.13 29.45
C LYS A 45 41.80 2.82 29.50
N ASP A 46 41.77 4.11 29.77
CA ASP A 46 40.53 4.91 29.89
C ASP A 46 40.17 5.64 28.57
N LEU A 47 41.00 5.44 27.55
CA LEU A 47 40.86 6.12 26.26
C LEU A 47 40.34 5.16 25.20
N VAL A 48 39.31 5.59 24.46
CA VAL A 48 38.86 4.93 23.26
C VAL A 48 39.72 5.40 22.09
N ILE A 49 40.41 4.49 21.44
CA ILE A 49 41.32 4.76 20.33
C ILE A 49 40.80 4.07 19.11
N ALA A 50 40.71 4.78 17.97
CA ALA A 50 40.37 4.20 16.69
C ALA A 50 41.42 4.56 15.64
N GLN A 51 41.55 3.68 14.66
CA GLN A 51 42.44 3.86 13.52
C GLN A 51 41.68 4.34 12.30
N VAL A 52 42.27 5.27 11.55
CA VAL A 52 41.76 5.72 10.25
C VAL A 52 41.92 4.61 9.23
N THR A 53 40.81 4.20 8.65
CA THR A 53 40.75 3.21 7.56
C THR A 53 40.43 3.87 6.24
N GLN A 54 40.87 3.29 5.14
CA GLN A 54 40.52 3.73 3.79
C GLN A 54 39.66 2.66 3.12
N GLY A 55 38.56 3.09 2.54
CA GLY A 55 37.62 2.19 1.87
C GLY A 55 36.34 2.89 1.46
N ASP A 56 35.39 2.11 0.99
CA ASP A 56 34.06 2.60 0.65
C ASP A 56 33.22 2.76 1.91
N LEU A 57 32.73 3.97 2.13
CA LEU A 57 31.88 4.33 3.28
C LEU A 57 30.44 4.47 2.82
N LYS A 58 29.56 3.57 3.25
CA LYS A 58 28.12 3.70 3.05
C LYS A 58 27.57 4.78 3.97
N VAL A 59 26.97 5.81 3.39
CA VAL A 59 26.24 6.83 4.16
C VAL A 59 24.82 6.31 4.39
N THR A 60 24.48 6.07 5.64
CA THR A 60 23.19 5.47 6.01
C THR A 60 22.32 6.46 6.79
N VAL A 61 21.03 6.27 6.65
CA VAL A 61 19.99 6.89 7.47
C VAL A 61 19.29 5.81 8.24
N ASP A 62 19.23 5.95 9.56
CA ASP A 62 18.58 4.98 10.43
C ASP A 62 17.07 5.26 10.50
N GLY A 63 16.30 4.18 10.50
CA GLY A 63 14.87 4.19 10.71
C GLY A 63 14.44 3.03 11.58
N TYR A 64 13.27 3.14 12.16
CA TYR A 64 12.63 2.08 12.92
C TYR A 64 11.20 1.88 12.42
N GLY A 65 10.69 0.68 12.54
CA GLY A 65 9.35 0.41 12.04
C GLY A 65 8.89 -0.99 12.34
N LYS A 66 7.98 -1.46 11.51
CA LYS A 66 7.39 -2.80 11.64
C LYS A 66 7.18 -3.44 10.29
N LEU A 67 7.12 -4.76 10.28
CA LEU A 67 6.66 -5.53 9.13
C LEU A 67 5.15 -5.41 9.03
N VAL A 68 4.63 -5.16 7.83
CA VAL A 68 3.20 -5.15 7.55
C VAL A 68 2.89 -6.01 6.34
N SER A 69 1.72 -6.62 6.33
CA SER A 69 1.28 -7.35 5.14
C SER A 69 1.02 -6.36 4.01
N HIS A 70 1.69 -6.52 2.88
CA HIS A 70 1.48 -5.69 1.69
C HIS A 70 0.05 -5.85 1.17
N LYS A 71 -0.47 -7.09 1.21
CA LYS A 71 -1.85 -7.41 0.85
C LYS A 71 -2.65 -7.63 2.13
N GLN A 72 -3.57 -6.71 2.40
CA GLN A 72 -4.52 -6.79 3.51
C GLN A 72 -5.94 -6.60 3.01
N GLU A 73 -6.89 -7.25 3.63
CA GLU A 73 -8.31 -7.07 3.40
C GLU A 73 -9.04 -6.87 4.73
N LEU A 74 -9.70 -5.73 4.83
CA LEU A 74 -10.65 -5.46 5.88
C LEU A 74 -12.03 -5.96 5.43
N ILE A 75 -12.54 -6.99 6.05
CA ILE A 75 -13.87 -7.53 5.79
C ILE A 75 -14.86 -6.83 6.71
N THR A 76 -15.88 -6.21 6.09
CA THR A 76 -16.96 -5.50 6.78
C THR A 76 -18.29 -6.17 6.52
N ALA A 77 -19.26 -5.99 7.44
CA ALA A 77 -20.62 -6.46 7.27
C ALA A 77 -21.32 -5.74 6.12
N LEU A 78 -21.91 -6.49 5.19
CA LEU A 78 -22.71 -5.95 4.09
C LEU A 78 -24.17 -5.68 4.51
N THR A 79 -24.68 -6.45 5.49
CA THR A 79 -26.04 -6.37 5.97
C THR A 79 -26.05 -6.47 7.49
N ARG A 80 -27.16 -6.06 8.10
CA ARG A 80 -27.38 -6.32 9.52
C ARG A 80 -27.52 -7.82 9.73
N ALA A 81 -26.82 -8.36 10.74
CA ALA A 81 -26.85 -9.78 11.06
C ALA A 81 -26.43 -10.02 12.51
N THR A 82 -26.65 -11.24 13.01
CA THR A 82 -26.14 -11.71 14.31
C THR A 82 -25.04 -12.74 14.07
N VAL A 83 -23.97 -12.69 14.87
CA VAL A 83 -22.89 -13.67 14.82
C VAL A 83 -23.38 -15.01 15.34
N LYS A 84 -23.57 -15.98 14.45
CA LYS A 84 -24.04 -17.33 14.76
C LYS A 84 -22.94 -18.26 15.25
N GLU A 85 -21.80 -18.23 14.54
CA GLU A 85 -20.68 -19.12 14.80
C GLU A 85 -19.37 -18.49 14.38
N ILE A 86 -18.34 -18.58 15.22
CA ILE A 86 -16.97 -18.18 14.90
C ILE A 86 -16.15 -19.45 14.67
N LEU A 87 -15.74 -19.70 13.42
CA LEU A 87 -15.03 -20.92 13.02
C LEU A 87 -13.51 -20.78 13.18
N LEU A 88 -12.97 -19.58 12.96
CA LEU A 88 -11.55 -19.30 13.03
C LEU A 88 -11.29 -18.16 14.02
N LYS A 89 -10.15 -18.25 14.71
CA LYS A 89 -9.68 -17.24 15.68
C LYS A 89 -8.50 -16.48 15.13
N PRO A 90 -8.20 -15.26 15.61
CA PRO A 90 -6.98 -14.54 15.27
C PRO A 90 -5.74 -15.42 15.42
N GLY A 91 -4.83 -15.38 14.42
CA GLY A 91 -3.67 -16.27 14.29
C GLY A 91 -3.89 -17.52 13.43
N ALA A 92 -5.13 -17.86 13.07
CA ALA A 92 -5.41 -18.99 12.18
C ALA A 92 -4.97 -18.68 10.72
N VAL A 93 -4.38 -19.66 10.07
CA VAL A 93 -4.11 -19.64 8.63
C VAL A 93 -5.43 -19.82 7.89
N VAL A 94 -5.67 -18.99 6.87
CA VAL A 94 -6.83 -19.03 6.01
C VAL A 94 -6.42 -19.23 4.57
N GLU A 95 -7.18 -20.06 3.84
CA GLU A 95 -7.07 -20.23 2.38
C GLU A 95 -8.21 -19.45 1.72
N GLN A 96 -8.05 -19.12 0.45
CA GLN A 96 -9.11 -18.49 -0.33
C GLN A 96 -10.41 -19.31 -0.28
N GLY A 97 -11.51 -18.69 0.16
CA GLY A 97 -12.81 -19.34 0.33
C GLY A 97 -13.04 -19.95 1.72
N SER A 98 -12.05 -20.00 2.62
CA SER A 98 -12.24 -20.45 4.00
C SER A 98 -13.27 -19.60 4.72
N ILE A 99 -14.25 -20.23 5.35
CA ILE A 99 -15.29 -19.53 6.16
C ILE A 99 -14.68 -19.19 7.52
N ILE A 100 -14.69 -17.91 7.85
CA ILE A 100 -14.16 -17.39 9.13
C ILE A 100 -15.27 -17.32 10.17
N VAL A 101 -16.41 -16.74 9.77
CA VAL A 101 -17.56 -16.49 10.62
C VAL A 101 -18.83 -16.79 9.85
N LYS A 102 -19.80 -17.43 10.51
CA LYS A 102 -21.18 -17.55 10.00
C LYS A 102 -22.06 -16.56 10.74
N LEU A 103 -22.74 -15.76 9.96
CA LEU A 103 -23.75 -14.82 10.43
C LEU A 103 -25.14 -15.41 10.19
N GLU A 104 -26.14 -14.89 10.88
CA GLU A 104 -27.54 -15.24 10.62
C GLU A 104 -28.41 -13.98 10.54
N ASN A 105 -29.36 -14.04 9.60
CA ASN A 105 -30.40 -13.04 9.45
C ASN A 105 -31.65 -13.71 8.85
N PRO A 106 -32.65 -14.08 9.69
CA PRO A 106 -33.88 -14.74 9.21
C PRO A 106 -34.66 -13.91 8.19
N GLU A 107 -34.55 -12.60 8.22
CA GLU A 107 -35.21 -11.71 7.26
C GLU A 107 -34.71 -11.92 5.83
N LEU A 108 -33.40 -12.19 5.64
CA LEU A 108 -32.83 -12.49 4.33
C LEU A 108 -33.31 -13.83 3.76
N ASP A 109 -33.49 -14.84 4.63
CA ASP A 109 -34.09 -16.12 4.22
C ASP A 109 -35.54 -15.91 3.75
N TYR A 110 -36.31 -15.12 4.49
CA TYR A 110 -37.67 -14.76 4.11
C TYR A 110 -37.70 -13.99 2.77
N GLN A 111 -36.83 -13.01 2.60
CA GLN A 111 -36.73 -12.21 1.36
C GLN A 111 -36.40 -13.08 0.16
N LEU A 112 -35.46 -14.03 0.28
CA LEU A 112 -35.12 -14.97 -0.79
C LEU A 112 -36.32 -15.85 -1.14
N SER A 113 -36.98 -16.44 -0.12
CA SER A 113 -38.15 -17.30 -0.31
C SER A 113 -39.30 -16.56 -0.98
N SER A 114 -39.60 -15.32 -0.56
CA SER A 114 -40.63 -14.47 -1.15
C SER A 114 -40.30 -14.13 -2.61
N ALA A 115 -39.04 -13.75 -2.91
CA ALA A 115 -38.61 -13.45 -4.26
C ALA A 115 -38.71 -14.67 -5.19
N GLN A 116 -38.40 -15.87 -4.68
CA GLN A 116 -38.55 -17.13 -5.43
C GLN A 116 -40.02 -17.45 -5.71
N GLN A 117 -40.91 -17.29 -4.74
CA GLN A 117 -42.34 -17.48 -4.92
C GLN A 117 -42.92 -16.53 -5.99
N GLN A 118 -42.50 -15.27 -5.97
CA GLN A 118 -42.92 -14.30 -6.98
C GLN A 118 -42.43 -14.70 -8.40
N LEU A 119 -41.19 -15.21 -8.51
CA LEU A 119 -40.67 -15.74 -9.78
C LEU A 119 -41.51 -16.88 -10.32
N VAL A 120 -41.86 -17.86 -9.46
CA VAL A 120 -42.70 -18.99 -9.82
C VAL A 120 -44.08 -18.51 -10.31
N SER A 121 -44.68 -17.52 -9.66
CA SER A 121 -45.94 -16.91 -10.05
C SER A 121 -45.87 -16.26 -11.43
N LEU A 122 -44.82 -15.45 -11.70
CA LEU A 122 -44.61 -14.80 -13.00
C LEU A 122 -44.42 -15.84 -14.13
N GLN A 123 -43.68 -16.92 -13.86
CA GLN A 123 -43.48 -18.01 -14.80
C GLN A 123 -44.81 -18.77 -15.10
N ALA A 124 -45.66 -18.96 -14.05
CA ALA A 124 -46.97 -19.57 -14.23
C ALA A 124 -47.89 -18.70 -15.10
N ASN A 125 -47.90 -17.37 -14.84
CA ASN A 125 -48.66 -16.41 -15.62
C ASN A 125 -48.17 -16.36 -17.08
N SER A 126 -46.86 -16.45 -17.33
CA SER A 126 -46.31 -16.53 -18.71
C SER A 126 -46.79 -17.77 -19.45
N ARG A 127 -46.79 -18.94 -18.79
CA ARG A 127 -47.34 -20.17 -19.40
C ARG A 127 -48.82 -20.04 -19.69
N GLN A 128 -49.61 -19.48 -18.79
CA GLN A 128 -51.04 -19.26 -19.01
C GLN A 128 -51.29 -18.30 -20.17
N LEU A 129 -50.52 -17.20 -20.26
CA LEU A 129 -50.59 -16.28 -21.39
C LEU A 129 -50.31 -16.99 -22.72
N ALA A 130 -49.22 -17.77 -22.80
CA ALA A 130 -48.87 -18.50 -24.02
C ALA A 130 -49.96 -19.48 -24.46
N LEU A 131 -50.60 -20.20 -23.52
CA LEU A 131 -51.72 -21.11 -23.81
C LEU A 131 -52.97 -20.34 -24.32
N ASN A 132 -53.27 -19.19 -23.76
CA ASN A 132 -54.39 -18.34 -24.22
C ASN A 132 -54.13 -17.82 -25.65
N GLN A 133 -52.92 -17.33 -25.89
CA GLN A 133 -52.49 -16.83 -27.20
C GLN A 133 -52.53 -17.97 -28.28
N GLN A 134 -52.11 -19.17 -27.91
CA GLN A 134 -52.21 -20.32 -28.83
C GLN A 134 -53.65 -20.64 -29.20
N ARG A 135 -54.59 -20.59 -28.23
CA ARG A 135 -56.02 -20.80 -28.48
C ARG A 135 -56.57 -19.75 -29.48
N GLU A 136 -56.21 -18.47 -29.30
CA GLU A 136 -56.63 -17.42 -30.18
C GLU A 136 -56.08 -17.56 -31.61
N ILE A 137 -54.82 -17.97 -31.77
CA ILE A 137 -54.23 -18.25 -33.08
C ILE A 137 -54.94 -19.43 -33.76
N ILE A 138 -55.27 -20.52 -33.02
CA ILE A 138 -55.99 -21.65 -33.56
C ILE A 138 -57.39 -21.24 -34.02
N ALA A 139 -58.09 -20.41 -33.23
CA ALA A 139 -59.40 -19.92 -33.60
C ALA A 139 -59.38 -19.07 -34.91
N GLU A 140 -58.41 -18.18 -35.08
CA GLU A 140 -58.28 -17.38 -36.30
C GLU A 140 -57.83 -18.24 -37.50
N LYS A 141 -56.97 -19.25 -37.33
CA LYS A 141 -56.64 -20.22 -38.37
C LYS A 141 -57.83 -21.05 -38.79
N SER A 142 -58.70 -21.48 -37.86
CA SER A 142 -59.94 -22.22 -38.18
C SER A 142 -60.90 -21.38 -39.01
N LYS A 143 -61.06 -20.07 -38.71
CA LYS A 143 -61.87 -19.13 -39.47
C LYS A 143 -61.33 -18.91 -40.90
N ILE A 144 -59.97 -18.85 -41.06
CA ILE A 144 -59.36 -18.79 -42.39
C ILE A 144 -59.63 -20.05 -43.16
N ALA A 145 -59.55 -21.28 -42.56
CA ALA A 145 -59.87 -22.52 -43.19
C ALA A 145 -61.31 -22.58 -43.62
N GLU A 146 -62.29 -22.14 -42.82
CA GLU A 146 -63.71 -22.02 -43.16
C GLU A 146 -63.91 -21.15 -44.39
N TYR A 147 -63.33 -19.91 -44.40
CA TYR A 147 -63.45 -19.00 -45.53
C TYR A 147 -62.78 -19.55 -46.77
N SER A 148 -61.71 -20.32 -46.65
CA SER A 148 -61.07 -21.00 -47.80
C SER A 148 -61.93 -22.07 -48.43
N ALA A 149 -62.63 -22.91 -47.62
CA ALA A 149 -63.56 -23.87 -48.10
C ALA A 149 -64.78 -23.20 -48.81
N MET A 150 -65.31 -22.12 -48.25
CA MET A 150 -66.38 -21.35 -48.89
C MET A 150 -65.91 -20.71 -50.20
N LEU A 151 -64.63 -20.20 -50.28
CA LEU A 151 -64.06 -19.67 -51.51
C LEU A 151 -63.95 -20.74 -52.59
N GLU A 152 -63.50 -21.95 -52.24
CA GLU A 152 -63.42 -23.08 -53.18
C GLU A 152 -64.81 -23.40 -53.78
N ALA A 153 -65.85 -23.53 -52.95
CA ALA A 153 -67.19 -23.73 -53.40
C ALA A 153 -67.74 -22.60 -54.30
N ALA A 154 -67.45 -21.34 -53.93
CA ALA A 154 -67.84 -20.15 -54.70
C ALA A 154 -67.10 -20.07 -56.06
N SER A 155 -65.84 -20.42 -56.11
CA SER A 155 -65.05 -20.47 -57.34
C SER A 155 -65.57 -21.53 -58.32
N LEU A 156 -65.85 -22.69 -57.81
CA LEU A 156 -66.47 -23.79 -58.64
C LEU A 156 -67.85 -23.36 -59.22
N LYS A 157 -68.69 -22.70 -58.38
CA LYS A 157 -69.98 -22.17 -58.82
C LYS A 157 -69.78 -21.08 -59.88
N ARG A 158 -68.89 -20.16 -59.70
CA ARG A 158 -68.57 -19.06 -60.65
C ARG A 158 -68.09 -19.68 -61.99
N GLU A 159 -67.21 -20.69 -61.97
CA GLU A 159 -66.75 -21.36 -63.21
C GLU A 159 -67.84 -22.05 -63.94
N ALA A 160 -68.79 -22.74 -63.26
CA ALA A 160 -69.93 -23.32 -63.84
C ALA A 160 -70.87 -22.28 -64.49
N GLU A 161 -71.18 -21.20 -63.76
CA GLU A 161 -72.00 -20.09 -64.24
C GLU A 161 -71.34 -19.33 -65.40
N GLU A 162 -70.05 -19.19 -65.45
CA GLU A 162 -69.34 -18.64 -66.60
C GLU A 162 -69.52 -19.39 -67.86
N LYS A 163 -69.40 -20.74 -67.75
CA LYS A 163 -69.63 -21.62 -68.89
C LYS A 163 -71.09 -21.53 -69.40
N LEU A 164 -72.09 -21.55 -68.52
CA LEU A 164 -73.50 -21.44 -68.85
C LEU A 164 -73.89 -20.04 -69.41
N PHE A 165 -73.26 -18.94 -68.87
CA PHE A 165 -73.44 -17.60 -69.42
C PHE A 165 -72.94 -17.49 -70.87
N LYS A 166 -71.75 -18.05 -71.18
CA LYS A 166 -71.21 -18.09 -72.56
C LYS A 166 -72.10 -18.85 -73.50
N GLN A 167 -72.90 -19.78 -72.98
CA GLN A 167 -73.92 -20.56 -73.75
C GLN A 167 -75.30 -19.90 -73.79
N GLY A 168 -75.49 -18.68 -73.13
CA GLY A 168 -76.75 -17.98 -73.08
C GLY A 168 -77.83 -18.57 -72.16
N ILE A 169 -77.41 -19.53 -71.25
CA ILE A 169 -78.39 -20.30 -70.41
C ILE A 169 -78.70 -19.50 -69.13
N VAL A 170 -77.72 -18.74 -68.53
CA VAL A 170 -77.93 -17.96 -67.32
C VAL A 170 -77.85 -16.44 -67.63
N SER A 171 -78.49 -15.66 -66.77
CA SER A 171 -78.48 -14.19 -66.93
C SER A 171 -77.07 -13.57 -66.55
N GLY A 172 -76.73 -12.45 -67.16
CA GLY A 172 -75.51 -11.68 -66.82
C GLY A 172 -75.50 -11.18 -65.40
N LEU A 173 -76.68 -10.99 -64.77
CA LEU A 173 -76.81 -10.65 -63.37
C LEU A 173 -76.38 -11.78 -62.47
N THR A 174 -76.84 -13.03 -62.69
CA THR A 174 -76.49 -14.21 -61.91
C THR A 174 -74.97 -14.49 -61.94
N PHE A 175 -74.39 -14.40 -63.17
CA PHE A 175 -72.94 -14.56 -63.31
C PHE A 175 -72.15 -13.46 -62.52
N ARG A 176 -72.62 -12.20 -62.56
CA ARG A 176 -72.01 -11.11 -61.83
C ARG A 176 -72.12 -11.28 -60.31
N GLU A 177 -73.22 -11.82 -59.81
CA GLU A 177 -73.42 -12.12 -58.40
C GLU A 177 -72.39 -13.19 -57.91
N SER A 178 -72.15 -14.20 -58.69
CA SER A 178 -71.17 -15.25 -58.33
C SER A 178 -69.74 -14.72 -58.36
N GLN A 179 -69.40 -13.79 -59.30
CA GLN A 179 -68.10 -13.10 -59.31
C GLN A 179 -67.92 -12.23 -58.08
N LEU A 180 -68.95 -11.49 -57.68
CA LEU A 180 -68.90 -10.63 -56.46
C LEU A 180 -68.76 -11.46 -55.21
N ASN A 181 -69.45 -12.62 -55.10
CA ASN A 181 -69.30 -13.48 -53.93
C ASN A 181 -67.87 -14.07 -53.80
N GLU A 182 -67.35 -14.59 -54.96
CA GLU A 182 -65.93 -14.99 -54.95
C GLU A 182 -65.00 -13.91 -54.56
N LYS A 183 -65.14 -12.69 -55.08
CA LYS A 183 -64.32 -11.51 -54.72
C LYS A 183 -64.46 -11.20 -53.25
N GLN A 184 -65.64 -11.16 -52.66
CA GLN A 184 -65.91 -10.93 -51.27
C GLN A 184 -65.22 -11.93 -50.37
N LEU A 185 -65.26 -13.23 -50.70
CA LEU A 185 -64.55 -14.26 -49.94
C LEU A 185 -63.05 -14.16 -50.03
N LYS A 186 -62.49 -13.80 -51.23
CA LYS A 186 -61.06 -13.50 -51.37
C LYS A 186 -60.64 -12.33 -50.46
N THR A 187 -61.46 -11.27 -50.41
CA THR A 187 -61.18 -10.12 -49.54
C THR A 187 -61.27 -10.52 -48.06
N LYS A 188 -62.25 -11.31 -47.63
CA LYS A 188 -62.39 -11.82 -46.28
C LYS A 188 -61.15 -12.65 -45.86
N ILE A 189 -60.66 -13.55 -46.72
CA ILE A 189 -59.43 -14.32 -46.44
C ILE A 189 -58.19 -13.42 -46.30
N SER A 190 -58.05 -12.45 -47.20
CA SER A 190 -56.94 -11.49 -47.11
C SER A 190 -56.95 -10.70 -45.78
N LEU A 191 -58.11 -10.21 -45.38
CA LEU A 191 -58.29 -9.50 -44.10
C LEU A 191 -58.03 -10.43 -42.89
N ALA A 192 -58.53 -11.65 -42.92
CA ALA A 192 -58.29 -12.65 -41.85
C ALA A 192 -56.80 -13.04 -41.74
N ASN A 193 -56.10 -13.17 -42.87
CA ASN A 193 -54.65 -13.40 -42.86
C ASN A 193 -53.87 -12.20 -42.29
N GLN A 194 -54.27 -10.98 -42.64
CA GLN A 194 -53.66 -9.76 -42.05
C GLN A 194 -53.93 -9.67 -40.55
N SER A 195 -55.14 -10.01 -40.09
CA SER A 195 -55.51 -10.11 -38.68
C SER A 195 -54.64 -11.15 -37.95
N LEU A 196 -54.46 -12.33 -38.53
CA LEU A 196 -53.59 -13.39 -37.96
C LEU A 196 -52.13 -12.92 -37.80
N ILE A 197 -51.58 -12.26 -38.83
CA ILE A 197 -50.21 -11.74 -38.78
C ILE A 197 -50.10 -10.66 -37.67
N HIS A 198 -51.05 -9.76 -37.59
CA HIS A 198 -51.08 -8.73 -36.54
C HIS A 198 -51.24 -9.33 -35.15
N LEU A 199 -52.14 -10.30 -34.99
CA LEU A 199 -52.33 -11.01 -33.73
C LEU A 199 -51.03 -11.72 -33.27
N GLN A 200 -50.34 -12.42 -34.18
CA GLN A 200 -49.06 -13.08 -33.87
C GLN A 200 -48.00 -12.07 -33.40
N LYS A 201 -47.94 -10.92 -34.05
CA LYS A 201 -47.01 -9.83 -33.64
C LYS A 201 -47.34 -9.29 -32.25
N VAL A 202 -48.59 -8.98 -31.95
CA VAL A 202 -49.04 -8.54 -30.63
C VAL A 202 -48.75 -9.58 -29.55
N HIS A 203 -49.00 -10.87 -29.87
CA HIS A 203 -48.69 -11.97 -28.95
C HIS A 203 -47.17 -12.09 -28.65
N GLN A 204 -46.34 -11.94 -29.69
CA GLN A 204 -44.88 -11.96 -29.54
C GLN A 204 -44.41 -10.82 -28.63
N GLU A 205 -44.88 -9.61 -28.84
CA GLU A 205 -44.54 -8.45 -27.97
C GLU A 205 -45.00 -8.68 -26.52
N ALA A 206 -46.20 -9.19 -26.31
CA ALA A 206 -46.72 -9.48 -24.98
C ALA A 206 -45.88 -10.55 -24.26
N LEU A 207 -45.37 -11.57 -24.95
CA LEU A 207 -44.43 -12.56 -24.37
C LEU A 207 -43.08 -11.95 -24.04
N LEU A 208 -42.55 -11.06 -24.88
CA LEU A 208 -41.30 -10.34 -24.61
C LEU A 208 -41.40 -9.49 -23.35
N ILE A 209 -42.49 -8.72 -23.20
CA ILE A 209 -42.75 -7.94 -21.99
C ILE A 209 -42.80 -8.82 -20.74
N GLN A 210 -43.48 -9.97 -20.84
CA GLN A 210 -43.56 -10.92 -19.72
C GLN A 210 -42.20 -11.54 -19.40
N GLN A 211 -41.37 -11.83 -20.44
CA GLN A 211 -40.02 -12.35 -20.25
C GLN A 211 -39.11 -11.32 -19.55
N GLU A 212 -39.24 -10.05 -19.92
CA GLU A 212 -38.49 -8.96 -19.20
C GLU A 212 -38.87 -8.90 -17.71
N SER A 213 -40.18 -9.06 -17.40
CA SER A 213 -40.63 -9.11 -16.00
C SER A 213 -40.04 -10.29 -15.22
N ILE A 214 -39.92 -11.46 -15.90
CA ILE A 214 -39.25 -12.65 -15.33
C ILE A 214 -37.75 -12.40 -15.12
N ASN A 215 -37.08 -11.78 -16.09
CA ASN A 215 -35.65 -11.45 -15.98
C ASN A 215 -35.38 -10.49 -14.84
N GLN A 216 -36.23 -9.47 -14.68
CA GLN A 216 -36.15 -8.53 -13.55
C GLN A 216 -36.30 -9.26 -12.20
N GLN A 217 -37.26 -10.17 -12.10
CA GLN A 217 -37.45 -10.97 -10.88
C GLN A 217 -36.32 -11.95 -10.63
N LEU A 218 -35.71 -12.53 -11.67
CA LEU A 218 -34.51 -13.37 -11.55
C LEU A 218 -33.34 -12.57 -10.94
N ASN A 219 -33.15 -11.32 -11.34
CA ASN A 219 -32.15 -10.44 -10.75
C ASN A 219 -32.44 -10.17 -9.26
N THR A 220 -33.73 -10.02 -8.91
CA THR A 220 -34.16 -9.85 -7.51
C THR A 220 -33.82 -11.09 -6.68
N VAL A 221 -34.11 -12.28 -7.20
CA VAL A 221 -33.74 -13.58 -6.55
C VAL A 221 -32.23 -13.69 -6.39
N LYS A 222 -31.46 -13.35 -7.44
CA LYS A 222 -29.99 -13.37 -7.40
C LYS A 222 -29.47 -12.45 -6.32
N ASN A 223 -29.94 -11.20 -6.27
CA ASN A 223 -29.50 -10.23 -5.26
C ASN A 223 -29.86 -10.70 -3.82
N ALA A 224 -31.03 -11.29 -3.61
CA ALA A 224 -31.39 -11.84 -2.32
C ALA A 224 -30.48 -13.02 -1.94
N ARG A 225 -30.16 -13.89 -2.88
CA ARG A 225 -29.23 -15.02 -2.66
C ARG A 225 -27.81 -14.55 -2.36
N ASP A 226 -27.30 -13.54 -3.08
CA ASP A 226 -25.98 -13.00 -2.86
C ASP A 226 -25.85 -12.37 -1.46
N ARG A 227 -26.90 -11.67 -0.99
CA ARG A 227 -26.96 -11.16 0.39
C ARG A 227 -26.98 -12.29 1.43
N LEU A 228 -27.68 -13.36 1.17
CA LEU A 228 -27.71 -14.54 2.04
C LEU A 228 -26.34 -15.23 2.08
N ASN A 229 -25.70 -15.40 0.93
CA ASN A 229 -24.37 -15.99 0.83
C ASN A 229 -23.31 -15.15 1.57
N ALA A 230 -23.47 -13.83 1.58
CA ALA A 230 -22.58 -12.91 2.28
C ALA A 230 -22.65 -13.05 3.83
N LEU A 231 -23.62 -13.80 4.35
CA LEU A 231 -23.65 -14.18 5.77
C LEU A 231 -22.55 -15.19 6.12
N ASN A 232 -22.02 -15.93 5.16
CA ASN A 232 -20.80 -16.71 5.32
C ASN A 232 -19.59 -15.80 4.98
N VAL A 233 -18.95 -15.29 6.00
CA VAL A 233 -17.78 -14.42 5.88
C VAL A 233 -16.59 -15.27 5.48
N THR A 234 -16.07 -15.06 4.28
CA THR A 234 -14.97 -15.88 3.70
C THR A 234 -13.73 -15.04 3.42
N ALA A 235 -12.56 -15.68 3.51
CA ALA A 235 -11.29 -15.12 3.06
C ALA A 235 -11.25 -15.06 1.53
N LYS A 236 -10.73 -13.94 0.96
CA LYS A 236 -10.61 -13.79 -0.51
C LYS A 236 -9.24 -14.18 -1.05
N PHE A 237 -8.26 -14.38 -0.18
CA PHE A 237 -6.91 -14.83 -0.52
C PHE A 237 -6.29 -15.60 0.66
N ASP A 238 -5.17 -16.29 0.38
CA ASP A 238 -4.42 -17.04 1.38
C ASP A 238 -3.65 -16.11 2.30
N GLY A 239 -3.77 -16.32 3.61
CA GLY A 239 -3.13 -15.47 4.60
C GLY A 239 -3.36 -15.90 6.03
N ILE A 240 -3.28 -14.93 6.95
CA ILE A 240 -3.58 -15.13 8.36
C ILE A 240 -4.68 -14.16 8.80
N LEU A 241 -5.61 -14.66 9.60
CA LEU A 241 -6.60 -13.83 10.28
C LEU A 241 -5.89 -13.02 11.37
N GLN A 242 -5.68 -11.72 11.12
CA GLN A 242 -4.96 -10.85 12.04
C GLN A 242 -5.85 -10.35 13.18
N ARG A 243 -7.11 -10.01 12.86
CA ARG A 243 -8.04 -9.41 13.82
C ARG A 243 -9.46 -9.85 13.56
N LEU A 244 -10.23 -10.07 14.65
CA LEU A 244 -11.65 -10.45 14.65
C LEU A 244 -12.34 -9.75 15.81
N PRO A 245 -12.75 -8.45 15.69
CA PRO A 245 -13.27 -7.65 16.79
C PRO A 245 -14.77 -7.88 17.03
N ILE A 246 -15.25 -9.12 16.90
CA ILE A 246 -16.66 -9.51 17.10
C ILE A 246 -16.77 -10.70 18.04
N ASN A 247 -17.93 -10.82 18.69
CA ASN A 247 -18.23 -11.88 19.65
C ASN A 247 -19.44 -12.71 19.20
N LEU A 248 -19.50 -13.95 19.66
CA LEU A 248 -20.65 -14.84 19.43
C LEU A 248 -21.93 -14.21 19.98
N GLY A 249 -23.02 -14.25 19.20
CA GLY A 249 -24.31 -13.64 19.57
C GLY A 249 -24.38 -12.12 19.41
N GLN A 250 -23.28 -11.46 19.02
CA GLN A 250 -23.26 -10.02 18.79
C GLN A 250 -24.05 -9.65 17.54
N SER A 251 -24.88 -8.61 17.65
CA SER A 251 -25.52 -7.98 16.47
C SER A 251 -24.53 -7.02 15.82
N ILE A 252 -24.36 -7.14 14.51
CA ILE A 252 -23.50 -6.32 13.67
C ILE A 252 -24.32 -5.50 12.68
N ASN A 253 -23.85 -4.29 12.37
CA ASN A 253 -24.51 -3.38 11.44
C ASN A 253 -23.69 -3.29 10.13
N PRO A 254 -24.31 -2.87 9.01
CA PRO A 254 -23.61 -2.63 7.76
C PRO A 254 -22.41 -1.68 7.95
N GLY A 255 -21.27 -2.01 7.35
CA GLY A 255 -20.02 -1.26 7.47
C GLY A 255 -19.18 -1.56 8.71
N GLN A 256 -19.71 -2.31 9.68
CA GLN A 256 -18.94 -2.73 10.85
C GLN A 256 -17.86 -3.74 10.48
N GLU A 257 -16.65 -3.55 11.03
CA GLU A 257 -15.52 -4.47 10.85
C GLU A 257 -15.84 -5.85 11.42
N ILE A 258 -15.60 -6.88 10.63
CA ILE A 258 -15.75 -8.28 11.05
C ILE A 258 -14.37 -8.91 11.22
N ALA A 259 -13.49 -8.79 10.23
CA ALA A 259 -12.20 -9.45 10.21
C ALA A 259 -11.17 -8.65 9.42
N LEU A 260 -9.91 -8.73 9.82
CA LEU A 260 -8.76 -8.28 9.06
C LEU A 260 -7.90 -9.48 8.70
N ILE A 261 -7.69 -9.69 7.40
CA ILE A 261 -6.80 -10.73 6.87
C ILE A 261 -5.59 -10.07 6.26
N GLY A 262 -4.41 -10.61 6.51
CA GLY A 262 -3.17 -10.18 5.88
C GLY A 262 -2.37 -11.33 5.32
N SER A 263 -1.72 -11.12 4.19
CA SER A 263 -0.77 -12.09 3.63
C SER A 263 0.44 -12.23 4.56
N THR A 264 0.97 -13.45 4.67
CA THR A 264 2.22 -13.74 5.40
C THR A 264 3.41 -13.89 4.49
N SER A 265 3.17 -14.16 3.21
CA SER A 265 4.22 -14.33 2.21
C SER A 265 4.64 -13.01 1.55
N ASP A 266 3.76 -12.01 1.58
CA ASP A 266 3.97 -10.70 0.96
C ASP A 266 3.97 -9.64 2.07
N LEU A 267 5.13 -9.48 2.72
CA LEU A 267 5.36 -8.47 3.76
C LEU A 267 6.22 -7.35 3.19
N ILE A 268 5.99 -6.14 3.68
CA ILE A 268 6.84 -4.96 3.50
C ILE A 268 7.26 -4.44 4.87
N ALA A 269 8.33 -3.66 4.92
CA ALA A 269 8.68 -2.94 6.13
C ALA A 269 8.22 -1.48 6.02
N GLU A 270 7.36 -1.05 6.93
CA GLU A 270 7.01 0.36 7.13
C GLU A 270 7.98 0.98 8.10
N ILE A 271 8.86 1.84 7.60
CA ILE A 271 9.97 2.44 8.36
C ILE A 271 9.70 3.93 8.58
N GLN A 272 9.80 4.37 9.81
CA GLN A 272 9.73 5.77 10.19
C GLN A 272 11.15 6.34 10.24
N VAL A 273 11.37 7.43 9.51
CA VAL A 273 12.65 8.15 9.44
C VAL A 273 12.44 9.59 9.88
N PRO A 274 13.33 10.18 10.69
CA PRO A 274 13.23 11.58 11.08
C PRO A 274 13.15 12.51 9.87
N GLN A 275 12.26 13.51 9.90
CA GLN A 275 12.02 14.44 8.80
C GLN A 275 13.32 15.13 8.33
N SER A 276 14.24 15.45 9.26
CA SER A 276 15.52 16.11 8.95
C SER A 276 16.42 15.28 8.02
N GLN A 277 16.25 13.97 7.97
CA GLN A 277 17.06 13.04 7.18
C GLN A 277 16.29 12.52 5.96
N ALA A 278 14.97 12.55 5.97
CA ALA A 278 14.11 12.02 4.90
C ALA A 278 14.34 12.69 3.54
N SER A 279 14.80 13.96 3.52
CA SER A 279 15.08 14.68 2.27
C SER A 279 16.20 14.08 1.41
N THR A 280 17.07 13.26 2.01
CA THR A 280 18.18 12.59 1.31
C THR A 280 17.78 11.24 0.71
N ILE A 281 16.62 10.70 1.10
CA ILE A 281 16.15 9.39 0.68
C ILE A 281 15.46 9.47 -0.67
N ARG A 282 15.69 8.46 -1.51
CA ARG A 282 15.11 8.32 -2.85
C ARG A 282 14.55 6.92 -3.04
N ILE A 283 13.49 6.81 -3.85
CA ILE A 283 12.93 5.52 -4.27
C ILE A 283 14.01 4.71 -5.01
N GLY A 284 14.09 3.43 -4.70
CA GLY A 284 15.04 2.48 -5.27
C GLY A 284 16.35 2.33 -4.49
N GLN A 285 16.61 3.17 -3.47
CA GLN A 285 17.78 3.01 -2.61
C GLN A 285 17.75 1.68 -1.85
N ALA A 286 18.93 1.10 -1.64
CA ALA A 286 19.09 -0.13 -0.90
C ALA A 286 18.85 0.10 0.60
N VAL A 287 18.21 -0.86 1.24
CA VAL A 287 17.91 -0.84 2.66
C VAL A 287 18.31 -2.18 3.27
N GLU A 288 19.01 -2.12 4.40
CA GLU A 288 19.28 -3.26 5.25
C GLU A 288 18.28 -3.25 6.40
N VAL A 289 17.37 -4.24 6.45
CA VAL A 289 16.33 -4.34 7.49
C VAL A 289 16.73 -5.41 8.49
N ASP A 290 16.97 -4.99 9.72
CA ASP A 290 17.30 -5.89 10.84
C ASP A 290 16.04 -6.26 11.61
N THR A 291 15.69 -7.54 11.56
CA THR A 291 14.57 -8.13 12.30
C THR A 291 14.98 -8.67 13.67
N ARG A 292 16.23 -8.44 14.11
CA ARG A 292 16.90 -9.05 15.28
C ARG A 292 17.18 -10.56 15.13
N GLN A 293 16.64 -11.22 14.14
CA GLN A 293 16.88 -12.63 13.80
C GLN A 293 17.73 -12.76 12.53
N ALA A 294 17.57 -11.82 11.61
CA ALA A 294 18.29 -11.76 10.33
C ALA A 294 18.30 -10.33 9.80
N ILE A 295 19.33 -10.01 9.03
CA ILE A 295 19.38 -8.82 8.19
C ILE A 295 18.88 -9.20 6.80
N ILE A 296 17.87 -8.47 6.30
CA ILE A 296 17.24 -8.72 5.01
C ILE A 296 17.42 -7.51 4.13
N LEU A 297 17.81 -7.76 2.88
CA LEU A 297 17.99 -6.70 1.90
C LEU A 297 16.66 -6.32 1.26
N GLY A 298 16.44 -5.02 1.18
CA GLY A 298 15.26 -4.44 0.55
C GLY A 298 15.60 -3.19 -0.24
N LYS A 299 14.55 -2.59 -0.80
CA LYS A 299 14.62 -1.32 -1.53
C LYS A 299 13.48 -0.41 -1.11
N VAL A 300 13.77 0.88 -1.04
CA VAL A 300 12.73 1.91 -0.86
C VAL A 300 11.76 1.85 -2.05
N SER A 301 10.49 1.56 -1.77
CA SER A 301 9.43 1.48 -2.79
C SER A 301 8.55 2.73 -2.79
N ARG A 302 8.27 3.30 -1.61
CA ARG A 302 7.41 4.47 -1.44
C ARG A 302 7.93 5.35 -0.32
N ILE A 303 7.76 6.64 -0.48
CA ILE A 303 8.03 7.65 0.55
C ILE A 303 6.71 8.41 0.74
N ASP A 304 6.17 8.41 1.96
CA ASP A 304 4.94 9.14 2.26
C ASP A 304 5.22 10.66 2.16
N PRO A 305 4.42 11.42 1.39
CA PRO A 305 4.58 12.87 1.29
C PRO A 305 4.16 13.62 2.58
N ILE A 306 3.50 12.93 3.51
CA ILE A 306 2.96 13.52 4.73
C ILE A 306 3.91 13.23 5.90
N VAL A 307 4.31 14.29 6.58
CA VAL A 307 5.06 14.17 7.84
C VAL A 307 4.09 13.96 9.00
N LYS A 308 4.28 12.91 9.78
CA LYS A 308 3.52 12.63 11.01
C LYS A 308 4.50 12.47 12.17
N ASP A 309 4.20 13.09 13.29
CA ASP A 309 5.00 12.97 14.52
C ASP A 309 6.51 13.23 14.28
N ASN A 310 6.84 14.23 13.45
CA ASN A 310 8.20 14.60 13.06
C ASN A 310 8.98 13.50 12.29
N ALA A 311 8.27 12.51 11.74
CA ALA A 311 8.81 11.42 10.96
C ALA A 311 8.10 11.29 9.59
N VAL A 312 8.82 10.75 8.62
CA VAL A 312 8.31 10.36 7.30
C VAL A 312 8.23 8.85 7.25
N LEU A 313 7.11 8.31 6.79
CA LEU A 313 6.91 6.89 6.61
C LEU A 313 7.48 6.44 5.26
N ILE A 314 8.24 5.37 5.26
CA ILE A 314 8.89 4.81 4.07
C ILE A 314 8.56 3.33 3.99
N ASP A 315 8.05 2.90 2.84
CA ASP A 315 7.82 1.50 2.57
C ASP A 315 9.04 0.88 1.90
N VAL A 316 9.47 -0.24 2.43
CA VAL A 316 10.59 -1.03 1.92
C VAL A 316 10.08 -2.38 1.47
N ILE A 317 10.29 -2.70 0.19
CA ILE A 317 10.05 -4.03 -0.36
C ILE A 317 11.32 -4.87 -0.27
N PHE A 318 11.17 -6.13 0.09
CA PHE A 318 12.29 -7.05 0.18
C PHE A 318 12.68 -7.58 -1.21
N THR A 319 13.98 -7.76 -1.44
CA THR A 319 14.49 -8.30 -2.70
C THR A 319 14.61 -9.83 -2.68
N GLU A 320 14.55 -10.42 -1.49
CA GLU A 320 14.63 -11.85 -1.26
C GLU A 320 13.32 -12.36 -0.63
N SER A 321 13.04 -13.64 -0.81
CA SER A 321 11.89 -14.28 -0.16
C SER A 321 12.08 -14.31 1.35
N LEU A 322 11.08 -13.86 2.07
CA LEU A 322 11.11 -13.83 3.53
C LEU A 322 11.04 -15.25 4.11
N LYS A 323 11.70 -15.45 5.24
CA LYS A 323 11.59 -16.71 5.99
C LYS A 323 10.18 -16.85 6.57
N SER A 324 9.72 -18.08 6.70
CA SER A 324 8.36 -18.41 7.17
C SER A 324 8.07 -18.05 8.65
N ASP A 325 9.07 -17.64 9.42
CA ASP A 325 8.96 -17.28 10.83
C ASP A 325 8.69 -15.78 11.07
N MET A 326 8.71 -14.96 10.00
CA MET A 326 8.42 -13.53 10.09
C MET A 326 6.92 -13.28 10.19
N ARG A 327 6.57 -12.33 11.04
CA ARG A 327 5.16 -12.03 11.33
C ARG A 327 4.83 -10.57 11.06
N PRO A 328 3.63 -10.28 10.58
CA PRO A 328 3.11 -8.91 10.59
C PRO A 328 3.18 -8.30 12.00
N GLU A 329 3.33 -6.99 12.09
CA GLU A 329 3.49 -6.19 13.32
C GLU A 329 4.81 -6.44 14.08
N GLN A 330 5.74 -7.24 13.55
CA GLN A 330 7.08 -7.41 14.13
C GLN A 330 7.90 -6.14 13.95
N ASN A 331 8.48 -5.64 15.06
CA ASN A 331 9.34 -4.47 15.04
C ASN A 331 10.67 -4.77 14.33
N VAL A 332 11.12 -3.82 13.53
CA VAL A 332 12.37 -3.89 12.77
C VAL A 332 13.13 -2.57 12.84
N ASN A 333 14.45 -2.64 12.70
CA ASN A 333 15.29 -1.48 12.44
C ASN A 333 15.72 -1.51 10.97
N ALA A 334 15.98 -0.36 10.38
CA ALA A 334 16.43 -0.27 9.01
C ALA A 334 17.55 0.74 8.85
N GLU A 335 18.53 0.38 8.02
CA GLU A 335 19.57 1.29 7.57
C GLU A 335 19.40 1.53 6.07
N ILE A 336 19.02 2.76 5.70
CA ILE A 336 18.80 3.15 4.31
C ILE A 336 20.09 3.73 3.77
N VAL A 337 20.66 3.12 2.72
CA VAL A 337 21.88 3.59 2.08
C VAL A 337 21.54 4.75 1.15
N THR A 338 21.91 5.97 1.57
CA THR A 338 21.62 7.18 0.80
C THR A 338 22.73 7.55 -0.18
N ASP A 339 23.99 7.20 0.15
CA ASP A 339 25.16 7.45 -0.70
C ASP A 339 26.26 6.43 -0.40
N VAL A 340 27.22 6.29 -1.31
CA VAL A 340 28.42 5.47 -1.12
C VAL A 340 29.63 6.30 -1.51
N LEU A 341 30.37 6.77 -0.49
CA LEU A 341 31.62 7.49 -0.69
C LEU A 341 32.72 6.50 -1.01
N LYS A 342 33.22 6.52 -2.23
CA LYS A 342 34.24 5.56 -2.69
C LYS A 342 35.64 5.98 -2.24
N ASN A 343 36.39 5.02 -1.72
CA ASN A 343 37.81 5.15 -1.39
C ASN A 343 38.14 6.36 -0.52
N VAL A 344 37.32 6.64 0.52
CA VAL A 344 37.54 7.72 1.47
C VAL A 344 38.24 7.24 2.73
N ALA A 345 39.00 8.13 3.38
CA ALA A 345 39.48 7.91 4.73
C ALA A 345 38.35 8.14 5.72
N TYR A 346 38.13 7.22 6.64
CA TYR A 346 37.11 7.32 7.67
C TYR A 346 37.57 6.74 9.00
N ILE A 347 36.90 7.16 10.06
CA ILE A 347 37.17 6.69 11.43
C ILE A 347 35.84 6.45 12.17
N GLU A 348 35.85 5.64 13.22
CA GLU A 348 34.70 5.52 14.12
C GLU A 348 34.33 6.90 14.69
N ARG A 349 33.03 7.17 14.73
CA ARG A 349 32.51 8.51 15.07
C ARG A 349 32.69 8.82 16.55
N PRO A 350 33.47 9.85 16.92
CA PRO A 350 33.51 10.37 18.28
C PRO A 350 32.18 10.99 18.71
N ALA A 351 31.91 11.04 20.02
CA ALA A 351 30.60 11.44 20.55
C ALA A 351 30.17 12.88 20.15
N ASN A 352 31.12 13.82 20.04
CA ASN A 352 30.83 15.27 19.89
C ASN A 352 31.19 15.81 18.50
N ILE A 353 31.02 15.03 17.40
CA ILE A 353 31.38 15.51 16.08
C ILE A 353 30.21 16.18 15.35
N GLN A 354 30.51 17.35 14.77
CA GLN A 354 29.67 18.04 13.80
C GLN A 354 30.21 17.77 12.37
N ALA A 355 29.36 17.30 11.46
CA ALA A 355 29.72 17.13 10.06
C ALA A 355 30.08 18.45 9.41
N LYS A 356 31.08 18.44 8.50
CA LYS A 356 31.58 19.61 7.79
C LYS A 356 32.16 20.71 8.65
N HIS A 357 32.69 20.36 9.83
CA HIS A 357 33.37 21.29 10.72
C HIS A 357 34.79 20.82 10.98
N GLN A 358 35.69 21.82 11.18
CA GLN A 358 37.04 21.59 11.62
C GLN A 358 37.03 21.41 13.13
N GLN A 359 37.61 20.32 13.62
CA GLN A 359 37.69 20.01 15.05
C GLN A 359 39.06 19.48 15.42
N PRO A 360 39.59 19.85 16.58
CA PRO A 360 40.86 19.33 17.09
C PRO A 360 40.66 17.90 17.59
N MET A 361 41.56 17.02 17.20
CA MET A 361 41.67 15.65 17.74
C MET A 361 43.11 15.34 18.10
N TYR A 362 43.30 14.37 18.99
CA TYR A 362 44.63 13.95 19.41
C TYR A 362 45.04 12.71 18.63
N ARG A 363 46.09 12.85 17.78
CA ARG A 363 46.70 11.77 17.00
C ARG A 363 47.81 11.13 17.85
N LEU A 364 47.82 9.82 17.95
CA LEU A 364 48.87 9.05 18.60
C LEU A 364 50.12 9.02 17.75
N GLU A 365 51.29 9.29 18.37
CA GLU A 365 52.59 9.15 17.70
C GLU A 365 53.08 7.70 17.69
N GLN A 366 54.03 7.42 16.79
CA GLN A 366 54.66 6.11 16.73
C GLN A 366 55.35 5.79 18.08
N GLY A 367 54.91 4.70 18.74
CA GLY A 367 55.31 4.31 20.09
C GLY A 367 54.22 4.49 21.16
N HIS A 368 53.11 5.17 20.83
CA HIS A 368 51.87 5.28 21.63
C HIS A 368 52.01 5.92 23.05
N ASN A 369 53.10 6.61 23.30
CA ASN A 369 53.33 7.25 24.61
C ASN A 369 53.01 8.75 24.60
N LYS A 370 52.72 9.33 23.42
CA LYS A 370 52.33 10.72 23.26
C LYS A 370 51.20 10.85 22.23
N ALA A 371 50.32 11.84 22.44
CA ALA A 371 49.34 12.21 21.49
C ALA A 371 49.42 13.71 21.19
N THR A 372 49.43 14.05 19.92
CA THR A 372 49.58 15.42 19.41
C THR A 372 48.26 15.92 18.87
N ARG A 373 47.88 17.15 19.23
CA ARG A 373 46.67 17.82 18.77
C ARG A 373 46.79 18.18 17.27
N VAL A 374 45.87 17.69 16.46
CA VAL A 374 45.78 17.93 15.01
C VAL A 374 44.38 18.39 14.67
N GLU A 375 44.26 19.38 13.81
CA GLU A 375 42.96 19.83 13.29
C GLU A 375 42.51 18.90 12.15
N ILE A 376 41.29 18.35 12.29
CA ILE A 376 40.68 17.44 11.29
C ILE A 376 39.44 18.12 10.73
N ILE A 377 39.29 18.06 9.41
CA ILE A 377 38.08 18.45 8.72
C ILE A 377 37.29 17.14 8.44
N PHE A 378 36.16 17.05 9.12
CA PHE A 378 35.25 15.92 8.94
C PHE A 378 34.29 16.15 7.79
N GLY A 379 34.04 15.12 7.00
CA GLY A 379 33.05 15.09 5.91
C GLY A 379 31.67 14.61 6.36
N GLN A 380 31.07 13.74 5.54
CA GLN A 380 29.78 13.12 5.84
C GLN A 380 29.91 12.13 6.99
N LYS A 381 28.86 12.06 7.82
CA LYS A 381 28.78 11.15 8.96
C LYS A 381 27.71 10.09 8.73
N THR A 382 27.98 8.91 9.25
CA THR A 382 27.02 7.81 9.36
C THR A 382 26.68 7.56 10.83
N SER A 383 25.87 6.56 11.12
CA SER A 383 25.60 6.14 12.49
C SER A 383 26.86 5.79 13.27
N ARG A 384 27.80 5.07 12.64
CA ARG A 384 28.99 4.51 13.29
C ARG A 384 30.31 5.21 12.90
N TYR A 385 30.41 5.73 11.67
CA TYR A 385 31.67 6.26 11.12
C TYR A 385 31.50 7.71 10.67
N VAL A 386 32.62 8.41 10.48
CA VAL A 386 32.70 9.73 9.87
C VAL A 386 33.82 9.75 8.85
N ALA A 387 33.55 10.31 7.66
CA ALA A 387 34.57 10.53 6.65
C ALA A 387 35.52 11.66 7.11
N ILE A 388 36.78 11.53 6.72
CA ILE A 388 37.83 12.55 6.94
C ILE A 388 38.16 13.16 5.58
N GLU A 389 37.99 14.48 5.46
CA GLU A 389 38.35 15.22 4.25
C GLU A 389 39.81 15.70 4.28
N GLN A 390 40.27 16.16 5.45
CA GLN A 390 41.64 16.65 5.63
C GLN A 390 42.13 16.44 7.08
N GLY A 391 43.45 16.35 7.27
CA GLY A 391 44.10 16.37 8.59
C GLY A 391 44.49 14.98 9.10
N ALA A 392 44.17 13.90 8.40
CA ALA A 392 44.61 12.55 8.77
C ALA A 392 44.87 11.67 7.54
N SER A 393 45.74 10.69 7.73
CA SER A 393 46.10 9.69 6.70
C SER A 393 45.64 8.30 7.13
N PRO A 394 45.36 7.38 6.18
CA PRO A 394 45.08 5.99 6.49
C PRO A 394 46.19 5.37 7.35
N GLY A 395 45.83 4.69 8.43
CA GLY A 395 46.78 4.13 9.41
C GLY A 395 47.00 5.01 10.63
N ASP A 396 46.72 6.32 10.61
CA ASP A 396 46.76 7.17 11.78
C ASP A 396 45.79 6.70 12.86
N SER A 397 46.19 6.81 14.13
CA SER A 397 45.31 6.45 15.26
C SER A 397 44.95 7.71 16.04
N PHE A 398 43.67 7.85 16.38
CA PHE A 398 43.16 9.01 17.11
C PHE A 398 42.42 8.61 18.37
N ILE A 399 42.46 9.51 19.37
CA ILE A 399 41.69 9.33 20.59
C ILE A 399 40.28 9.85 20.36
N LEU A 400 39.27 8.96 20.50
CA LEU A 400 37.84 9.28 20.32
C LEU A 400 37.19 9.80 21.58
N THR A 401 37.80 9.57 22.76
CA THR A 401 37.32 10.11 24.04
C THR A 401 37.32 11.62 23.99
N ASP A 402 36.26 12.27 24.50
CA ASP A 402 36.14 13.72 24.55
C ASP A 402 37.21 14.34 25.46
N LEU A 403 38.20 14.98 24.86
CA LEU A 403 39.30 15.68 25.52
C LEU A 403 39.20 17.19 25.32
N THR A 404 38.04 17.75 25.03
CA THR A 404 37.82 19.22 24.82
C THR A 404 38.19 20.07 26.02
N ASN A 405 38.19 19.48 27.23
CA ASN A 405 38.63 20.12 28.45
C ASN A 405 40.16 20.32 28.54
N TYR A 406 40.91 19.58 27.69
CA TYR A 406 42.37 19.69 27.65
C TYR A 406 42.79 20.48 26.42
N GLN A 407 43.26 21.72 26.65
CA GLN A 407 43.70 22.62 25.58
C GLN A 407 45.21 22.53 25.31
N THR A 408 45.87 21.48 25.76
CA THR A 408 47.31 21.26 25.57
C THR A 408 47.62 20.75 24.17
N GLN A 409 48.81 21.12 23.65
CA GLN A 409 49.23 20.71 22.31
C GLN A 409 49.72 19.27 22.29
N GLU A 410 50.18 18.75 23.41
CA GLU A 410 50.62 17.36 23.59
C GLU A 410 50.08 16.76 24.89
N ILE A 411 49.75 15.50 24.87
CA ILE A 411 49.30 14.69 26.01
C ILE A 411 50.25 13.51 26.12
N ALA A 412 50.79 13.26 27.30
CA ALA A 412 51.56 12.05 27.60
C ALA A 412 50.62 10.90 28.01
N LEU A 413 50.89 9.70 27.56
CA LEU A 413 50.09 8.51 27.83
C LEU A 413 50.90 7.51 28.68
N ASN A 414 50.26 6.99 29.70
CA ASN A 414 50.83 5.96 30.59
C ASN A 414 50.13 4.63 30.39
#